data_5efe16759965e3ad71360282ccf75f7f
#
_entry.id   5efe16759965e3ad71360282ccf75f7f
#
_cell.length_a   1.000
_cell.length_b   1.000
_cell.length_c   1.000
_cell.angle_alpha   90.00
_cell.angle_beta   90.00
_cell.angle_gamma   90.00
#
_symmetry.space_group_name_H-M   'P 1'
#
loop_
_entity.id
_entity.type
_entity.pdbx_description
1 polymer ?
#
loop_
_entity_poly.entity_id
_entity_poly.type
_entity_poly.pdbx_seq_one_letter_code
_entity_poly.pdbx_strand_id
1 'polypeptide(L)' 'RAYDEKREKNSYSYIAKSPAETTNVSRVLLPKCPKSVKINGNETFNASDWDAASKTYLVEFENSPEGVSVQFNW' A
#
# COMPACT_ATOMS: atom_id res chain seq x y z
N ARG A 1 4.60 5.22 9.98
CA ARG A 1 3.58 4.58 10.81
C ARG A 1 2.23 4.55 10.10
N ALA A 2 1.53 3.44 10.20
CA ALA A 2 0.22 3.28 9.57
C ALA A 2 -0.89 3.75 10.51
N TYR A 3 -1.87 4.49 9.97
CA TYR A 3 -3.04 4.96 10.66
C TYR A 3 -4.30 4.60 9.89
N ASP A 4 -5.44 4.62 10.56
CA ASP A 4 -6.75 4.42 9.92
C ASP A 4 -6.80 3.16 9.06
N GLU A 5 -6.20 2.08 9.57
CA GLU A 5 -6.24 0.80 8.87
C GLU A 5 -7.67 0.32 8.75
N LYS A 6 -8.06 -0.08 7.54
CA LYS A 6 -9.38 -0.60 7.27
C LYS A 6 -9.26 -1.85 6.41
N ARG A 7 -9.65 -2.98 6.97
CA ARG A 7 -9.62 -4.26 6.26
C ARG A 7 -11.04 -4.73 6.03
N GLU A 8 -11.38 -4.92 4.78
CA GLU A 8 -12.68 -5.44 4.37
C GLU A 8 -12.49 -6.76 3.63
N LYS A 9 -13.60 -7.38 3.20
CA LYS A 9 -13.56 -8.68 2.55
C LYS A 9 -12.64 -8.71 1.33
N ASN A 10 -12.67 -7.68 0.51
CA ASN A 10 -11.91 -7.60 -0.75
C ASN A 10 -11.02 -6.38 -0.84
N SER A 11 -10.71 -5.75 0.30
CA SER A 11 -9.87 -4.57 0.29
C SER A 11 -9.14 -4.36 1.61
N TYR A 12 -8.04 -3.61 1.54
CA TYR A 12 -7.29 -3.17 2.70
C TYR A 12 -6.74 -1.78 2.39
N SER A 13 -6.89 -0.88 3.34
CA SER A 13 -6.37 0.47 3.17
C SER A 13 -5.78 0.99 4.47
N TYR A 14 -4.87 1.94 4.35
CA TYR A 14 -4.27 2.61 5.51
C TYR A 14 -3.72 3.96 5.08
N ILE A 15 -3.38 4.79 6.07
CA ILE A 15 -2.71 6.06 5.85
C ILE A 15 -1.34 5.99 6.52
N ALA A 16 -0.29 6.26 5.76
CA ALA A 16 1.07 6.29 6.25
C ALA A 16 1.51 7.74 6.43
N LYS A 17 2.02 8.06 7.62
CA LYS A 17 2.53 9.39 7.93
C LYS A 17 3.98 9.28 8.36
N SER A 18 4.84 10.07 7.76
CA SER A 18 6.27 10.12 8.06
C SER A 18 6.82 11.48 7.60
N PRO A 19 8.00 11.88 8.10
CA PRO A 19 8.61 13.14 7.67
C PRO A 19 8.75 13.22 6.15
N ALA A 20 8.59 14.42 5.60
CA ALA A 20 8.80 14.68 4.18
C ALA A 20 10.25 14.37 3.78
N GLU A 21 10.47 14.30 2.47
CA GLU A 21 11.80 14.07 1.86
C GLU A 21 12.41 12.70 2.19
N THR A 22 11.59 11.74 2.61
CA THR A 22 12.01 10.36 2.79
C THR A 22 11.14 9.44 1.94
N THR A 23 11.69 8.30 1.55
CA THR A 23 10.96 7.30 0.76
C THR A 23 10.52 6.16 1.68
N ASN A 24 9.25 5.77 1.53
CA ASN A 24 8.72 4.62 2.23
C ASN A 24 8.77 3.41 1.30
N VAL A 25 9.40 2.34 1.78
CA VAL A 25 9.41 1.06 1.07
C VAL A 25 8.91 0.01 2.05
N SER A 26 7.77 -0.59 1.74
CA SER A 26 7.11 -1.52 2.65
C SER A 26 6.58 -2.73 1.90
N ARG A 27 6.58 -3.88 2.57
CA ARG A 27 5.91 -5.08 2.06
C ARG A 27 4.63 -5.28 2.86
N VAL A 28 3.51 -5.40 2.17
CA VAL A 28 2.20 -5.53 2.80
C VAL A 28 1.68 -6.94 2.54
N LEU A 29 1.34 -7.65 3.61
CA LEU A 29 0.80 -9.00 3.52
C LEU A 29 -0.65 -8.94 3.04
N LEU A 30 -0.94 -9.62 1.95
CA LEU A 30 -2.29 -9.68 1.36
C LEU A 30 -2.70 -11.14 1.17
N PRO A 31 -4.02 -11.44 1.23
CA PRO A 31 -4.48 -12.83 1.07
C PRO A 31 -4.29 -13.35 -0.34
N LYS A 32 -4.23 -12.46 -1.33
CA LYS A 32 -3.98 -12.83 -2.73
C LYS A 32 -3.50 -11.59 -3.51
N CYS A 33 -3.09 -11.81 -4.76
CA CYS A 33 -2.63 -10.74 -5.63
C CYS A 33 -3.73 -9.68 -5.78
N PRO A 34 -3.42 -8.39 -5.51
CA PRO A 34 -4.43 -7.35 -5.68
C PRO A 34 -4.75 -7.13 -7.15
N LYS A 35 -5.97 -6.67 -7.43
CA LYS A 35 -6.38 -6.24 -8.76
C LYS A 35 -6.05 -4.78 -8.99
N SER A 36 -5.97 -4.01 -7.91
CA SER A 36 -5.76 -2.57 -7.97
C SER A 36 -5.01 -2.14 -6.72
N VAL A 37 -4.04 -1.26 -6.91
CA VAL A 37 -3.31 -0.62 -5.82
C VAL A 37 -3.35 0.87 -6.10
N LYS A 38 -3.87 1.65 -5.15
CA LYS A 38 -3.97 3.11 -5.30
C LYS A 38 -3.18 3.81 -4.21
N ILE A 39 -2.38 4.78 -4.60
CA ILE A 39 -1.65 5.65 -3.68
C ILE A 39 -2.15 7.06 -3.92
N ASN A 40 -2.77 7.66 -2.90
CA ASN A 40 -3.43 8.98 -2.99
C ASN A 40 -4.45 9.02 -4.13
N GLY A 41 -5.17 7.91 -4.36
CA GLY A 41 -6.17 7.83 -5.41
C GLY A 41 -5.63 7.55 -6.81
N ASN A 42 -4.32 7.46 -6.97
CA ASN A 42 -3.70 7.17 -8.27
C ASN A 42 -3.41 5.68 -8.40
N GLU A 43 -3.83 5.09 -9.52
CA GLU A 43 -3.58 3.67 -9.77
C GLU A 43 -2.10 3.42 -9.98
N THR A 44 -1.52 2.53 -9.18
CA THR A 44 -0.07 2.24 -9.22
C THR A 44 0.23 0.74 -9.25
N PHE A 45 -0.76 -0.10 -9.53
CA PHE A 45 -0.55 -1.54 -9.54
C PHE A 45 0.53 -1.95 -10.54
N ASN A 46 1.45 -2.80 -10.08
CA ASN A 46 2.49 -3.38 -10.93
C ASN A 46 2.64 -4.85 -10.52
N ALA A 47 2.38 -5.75 -11.46
CA ALA A 47 2.43 -7.18 -11.18
C ALA A 47 3.81 -7.66 -10.69
N SER A 48 4.88 -6.98 -11.08
CA SER A 48 6.23 -7.34 -10.65
C SER A 48 6.48 -7.06 -9.16
N ASP A 49 5.63 -6.24 -8.53
CA ASP A 49 5.74 -5.93 -7.11
C ASP A 49 5.02 -6.95 -6.22
N TRP A 50 4.28 -7.89 -6.82
CA TRP A 50 3.62 -8.94 -6.07
C TRP A 50 4.54 -10.17 -5.93
N ASP A 51 4.73 -10.62 -4.69
CA ASP A 51 5.48 -11.84 -4.40
C ASP A 51 4.49 -12.93 -3.95
N ALA A 52 4.22 -13.88 -4.83
CA ALA A 52 3.27 -14.95 -4.56
C ALA A 52 3.77 -15.91 -3.47
N ALA A 53 5.07 -16.07 -3.34
CA ALA A 53 5.63 -16.99 -2.35
C ALA A 53 5.41 -16.49 -0.92
N SER A 54 5.57 -15.20 -0.68
CA SER A 54 5.36 -14.59 0.64
C SER A 54 3.98 -13.96 0.79
N LYS A 55 3.22 -13.85 -0.29
CA LYS A 55 1.93 -13.17 -0.35
C LYS A 55 2.04 -11.72 0.10
N THR A 56 3.09 -11.04 -0.36
CA THR A 56 3.31 -9.64 -0.05
C THR A 56 3.37 -8.79 -1.32
N TYR A 57 2.96 -7.53 -1.18
CA TYR A 57 3.06 -6.54 -2.24
C TYR A 57 4.01 -5.45 -1.82
N LEU A 58 4.98 -5.13 -2.67
CA LEU A 58 5.96 -4.08 -2.40
C LEU A 58 5.36 -2.71 -2.71
N VAL A 59 5.33 -1.86 -1.71
CA VAL A 59 4.82 -0.49 -1.84
C VAL A 59 5.98 0.48 -1.66
N GLU A 60 6.11 1.41 -2.60
CA GLU A 60 7.14 2.45 -2.53
C GLU A 60 6.51 3.80 -2.88
N PHE A 61 6.71 4.79 -2.02
CA PHE A 61 6.21 6.14 -2.24
C PHE A 61 6.99 7.14 -1.38
N GLU A 62 6.94 8.41 -1.77
CA GLU A 62 7.52 9.46 -0.96
C GLU A 62 6.61 9.75 0.24
N ASN A 63 7.21 9.83 1.42
CA ASN A 63 6.48 10.11 2.64
C ASN A 63 5.98 11.56 2.67
N SER A 64 4.87 11.76 3.39
CA SER A 64 4.29 13.07 3.61
C SER A 64 3.85 13.19 5.06
N PRO A 65 4.14 14.31 5.73
CA PRO A 65 3.63 14.52 7.10
C PRO A 65 2.12 14.65 7.15
N GLU A 66 1.47 14.96 6.03
CA GLU A 66 0.01 15.01 5.93
C GLU A 66 -0.60 13.63 5.79
N GLY A 67 0.18 12.64 5.37
CA GLY A 67 -0.27 11.29 5.19
C GLY A 67 -0.39 10.89 3.72
N VAL A 68 -0.09 9.63 3.46
CA VAL A 68 -0.23 9.03 2.13
C VAL A 68 -1.25 7.90 2.25
N SER A 69 -2.32 7.99 1.47
CA SER A 69 -3.37 6.97 1.46
C SER A 69 -2.96 5.84 0.54
N VAL A 70 -3.01 4.60 1.05
CA VAL A 70 -2.68 3.41 0.27
C VAL A 70 -3.88 2.47 0.33
N GLN A 71 -4.33 2.00 -0.83
CA GLN A 71 -5.49 1.12 -0.92
C GLN A 71 -5.21 -0.05 -1.84
N PHE A 72 -5.53 -1.24 -1.36
CA PHE A 72 -5.45 -2.48 -2.14
C PHE A 72 -6.84 -3.05 -2.33
N ASN A 73 -7.12 -3.53 -3.53
CA ASN A 73 -8.39 -4.20 -3.84
C ASN A 73 -8.10 -5.53 -4.54
N TRP A 74 -8.81 -6.58 -4.15
CA TRP A 74 -8.65 -7.89 -4.77
C TRP A 74 -9.98 -8.62 -4.98
#